data_bc4590f1687bd5b8999969ae77c757c9
#
_entry.id   bc4590f1687bd5b8999969ae77c757c9
#
_cell.length_a   1.000
_cell.length_b   1.000
_cell.length_c   1.000
_cell.angle_alpha   90.00
_cell.angle_beta   90.00
_cell.angle_gamma   90.00
#
_symmetry.space_group_name_H-M   'P 1'
#
loop_
_entity.id
_entity.type
_entity.pdbx_description
1 polymer ?
#
loop_
_entity_poly.entity_id
_entity_poly.type
_entity_poly.pdbx_seq_one_letter_code
_entity_poly.pdbx_strand_id
1 'polypeptide(L)'
;MKKISLKRDNRGASLLAVLILMVVVSAIAVVITKITIVNIQMKEVERGTKKNFYSADAVMDDLRTGARELAEKSLEKAYTDVLENYLTYTASGANAQDVFSRKYMEDLEGQFAKASAGKTNTTDASGNVVYTVSDYNTDTVKGCIKETAEQGCYVAAADPKYELDYGAGTFTLKGVQVKYKDAQDYETKITTDLIFSTPQMNFSGQGQIQEFMKYALIADRQIHVNASNVQVDGSVYAGADGILADSSGSGTLKGKSILTRGDIVTDSGS
;
A
#
# COMPACT_ATOMS: atom_id res chain seq x y z
N MET A 1 -0.60 -108.73 -15.91
CA MET A 1 -0.71 -107.24 -16.19
C MET A 1 0.27 -106.45 -15.35
N LYS A 2 1.34 -105.89 -15.97
CA LYS A 2 2.37 -105.17 -15.31
C LYS A 2 1.96 -103.65 -15.22
N LYS A 3 1.64 -103.18 -14.01
CA LYS A 3 1.36 -101.73 -13.81
C LYS A 3 2.64 -100.97 -14.00
N ILE A 4 2.71 -100.19 -15.06
CA ILE A 4 3.77 -99.16 -15.27
C ILE A 4 3.47 -97.99 -14.34
N SER A 5 4.21 -97.86 -13.25
CA SER A 5 4.19 -96.69 -12.38
C SER A 5 5.00 -95.64 -13.06
N LEU A 6 4.35 -94.70 -13.71
CA LEU A 6 4.97 -93.46 -14.17
C LEU A 6 5.40 -92.60 -12.93
N LYS A 7 6.63 -92.76 -12.52
CA LYS A 7 7.22 -91.81 -11.54
C LYS A 7 7.29 -90.42 -12.14
N ARG A 8 6.39 -89.53 -11.72
CA ARG A 8 6.31 -88.21 -12.18
C ARG A 8 7.57 -87.51 -11.72
N ASP A 9 8.48 -87.23 -12.65
CA ASP A 9 9.73 -86.47 -12.33
C ASP A 9 9.37 -85.03 -12.25
N ASN A 10 9.21 -84.48 -11.00
CA ASN A 10 8.80 -83.16 -10.70
C ASN A 10 9.94 -82.12 -10.77
N ARG A 11 11.16 -82.58 -11.15
CA ARG A 11 12.36 -81.64 -11.14
C ARG A 11 12.25 -80.55 -12.20
N GLY A 12 11.65 -80.82 -13.35
CA GLY A 12 11.40 -79.76 -14.36
C GLY A 12 10.30 -78.79 -14.01
N ALA A 13 9.28 -79.24 -13.30
CA ALA A 13 8.14 -78.41 -12.90
C ALA A 13 8.55 -77.37 -11.84
N SER A 14 9.47 -77.72 -10.92
CA SER A 14 9.96 -76.75 -9.92
C SER A 14 10.85 -75.66 -10.54
N LEU A 15 11.67 -76.01 -11.55
CA LEU A 15 12.49 -75.02 -12.27
C LEU A 15 11.61 -74.04 -13.04
N LEU A 16 10.55 -74.54 -13.72
CA LEU A 16 9.60 -73.69 -14.44
C LEU A 16 8.85 -72.74 -13.47
N ALA A 17 8.44 -73.24 -12.30
CA ALA A 17 7.76 -72.47 -11.28
C ALA A 17 8.68 -71.34 -10.76
N VAL A 18 9.98 -71.54 -10.50
CA VAL A 18 10.95 -70.53 -10.08
C VAL A 18 11.16 -69.51 -11.18
N LEU A 19 11.20 -69.95 -12.45
CA LEU A 19 11.39 -69.02 -13.57
C LEU A 19 10.16 -68.10 -13.72
N ILE A 20 8.94 -68.65 -13.61
CA ILE A 20 7.72 -67.80 -13.61
C ILE A 20 7.70 -66.85 -12.45
N LEU A 21 8.08 -67.30 -11.25
CA LEU A 21 8.16 -66.44 -10.06
C LEU A 21 9.14 -65.27 -10.27
N MET A 22 10.33 -65.56 -10.83
CA MET A 22 11.31 -64.50 -11.14
C MET A 22 10.77 -63.46 -12.13
N VAL A 23 10.06 -63.89 -13.16
CA VAL A 23 9.44 -62.95 -14.14
C VAL A 23 8.37 -62.09 -13.45
N VAL A 24 7.53 -62.68 -12.61
CA VAL A 24 6.49 -61.94 -11.88
C VAL A 24 7.12 -60.93 -10.92
N VAL A 25 8.13 -61.33 -10.14
CA VAL A 25 8.84 -60.43 -9.22
C VAL A 25 9.54 -59.30 -9.97
N SER A 26 10.18 -59.59 -11.10
CA SER A 26 10.81 -58.59 -11.95
C SER A 26 9.78 -57.59 -12.54
N ALA A 27 8.63 -58.07 -12.98
CA ALA A 27 7.54 -57.21 -13.47
C ALA A 27 7.02 -56.24 -12.36
N ILE A 28 6.81 -56.79 -11.14
CA ILE A 28 6.40 -55.96 -9.99
C ILE A 28 7.47 -54.93 -9.66
N ALA A 29 8.74 -55.28 -9.66
CA ALA A 29 9.84 -54.36 -9.40
C ALA A 29 9.88 -53.21 -10.42
N VAL A 30 9.67 -53.46 -11.71
CA VAL A 30 9.59 -52.44 -12.76
C VAL A 30 8.41 -51.48 -12.51
N VAL A 31 7.24 -52.02 -12.13
CA VAL A 31 6.06 -51.21 -11.84
C VAL A 31 6.31 -50.29 -10.64
N ILE A 32 6.85 -50.83 -9.54
CA ILE A 32 7.18 -50.04 -8.34
C ILE A 32 8.18 -48.94 -8.69
N THR A 33 9.21 -49.25 -9.47
CA THR A 33 10.21 -48.26 -9.89
C THR A 33 9.57 -47.14 -10.70
N LYS A 34 8.70 -47.44 -11.66
CA LYS A 34 7.97 -46.41 -12.42
C LYS A 34 7.09 -45.53 -11.55
N ILE A 35 6.34 -46.10 -10.61
CA ILE A 35 5.51 -45.35 -9.68
C ILE A 35 6.39 -44.41 -8.83
N THR A 36 7.53 -44.90 -8.34
CA THR A 36 8.47 -44.10 -7.54
C THR A 36 9.01 -42.90 -8.34
N ILE A 37 9.42 -43.12 -9.60
CA ILE A 37 9.92 -42.05 -10.48
C ILE A 37 8.84 -40.98 -10.69
N VAL A 38 7.60 -41.39 -11.01
CA VAL A 38 6.47 -40.49 -11.22
C VAL A 38 6.21 -39.67 -9.92
N ASN A 39 6.22 -40.33 -8.77
CA ASN A 39 6.02 -39.65 -7.49
C ASN A 39 7.13 -38.61 -7.18
N ILE A 40 8.38 -38.92 -7.54
CA ILE A 40 9.50 -37.97 -7.39
C ILE A 40 9.30 -36.78 -8.31
N GLN A 41 8.96 -37.00 -9.57
CA GLN A 41 8.70 -35.92 -10.54
C GLN A 41 7.52 -35.05 -10.11
N MET A 42 6.44 -35.63 -9.60
CA MET A 42 5.30 -34.87 -9.07
C MET A 42 5.72 -33.97 -7.89
N LYS A 43 6.55 -34.49 -6.97
CA LYS A 43 7.05 -33.69 -5.84
C LYS A 43 7.99 -32.57 -6.28
N GLU A 44 8.78 -32.81 -7.32
CA GLU A 44 9.67 -31.77 -7.87
C GLU A 44 8.87 -30.64 -8.52
N VAL A 45 7.86 -30.97 -9.31
CA VAL A 45 6.92 -29.98 -9.88
C VAL A 45 6.17 -29.22 -8.77
N GLU A 46 5.66 -29.92 -7.76
CA GLU A 46 4.99 -29.28 -6.62
C GLU A 46 5.90 -28.30 -5.88
N ARG A 47 7.17 -28.68 -5.65
CA ARG A 47 8.17 -27.81 -5.04
C ARG A 47 8.47 -26.59 -5.90
N GLY A 48 8.65 -26.78 -7.21
CA GLY A 48 8.86 -25.70 -8.17
C GLY A 48 7.70 -24.72 -8.17
N THR A 49 6.48 -25.23 -8.28
CA THR A 49 5.26 -24.41 -8.26
C THR A 49 5.12 -23.60 -6.98
N LYS A 50 5.37 -24.22 -5.81
CA LYS A 50 5.34 -23.52 -4.52
C LYS A 50 6.41 -22.41 -4.45
N LYS A 51 7.65 -22.71 -4.89
CA LYS A 51 8.72 -21.70 -4.93
C LYS A 51 8.31 -20.51 -5.81
N ASN A 52 7.82 -20.79 -7.02
CA ASN A 52 7.41 -19.77 -7.97
C ASN A 52 6.25 -18.90 -7.40
N PHE A 53 5.31 -19.54 -6.71
CA PHE A 53 4.24 -18.81 -6.03
C PHE A 53 4.77 -17.87 -4.95
N TYR A 54 5.66 -18.35 -4.07
CA TYR A 54 6.23 -17.50 -3.02
C TYR A 54 7.09 -16.35 -3.57
N SER A 55 7.80 -16.57 -4.67
CA SER A 55 8.55 -15.52 -5.34
C SER A 55 7.61 -14.46 -5.93
N ALA A 56 6.51 -14.85 -6.55
CA ALA A 56 5.51 -13.92 -7.07
C ALA A 56 4.79 -13.18 -5.94
N ASP A 57 4.50 -13.85 -4.82
CA ASP A 57 3.85 -13.28 -3.64
C ASP A 57 4.74 -12.23 -2.95
N ALA A 58 6.03 -12.51 -2.79
CA ALA A 58 6.99 -11.54 -2.26
C ALA A 58 7.05 -10.26 -3.11
N VAL A 59 7.06 -10.39 -4.43
CA VAL A 59 7.03 -9.20 -5.33
C VAL A 59 5.69 -8.48 -5.26
N MET A 60 4.59 -9.19 -5.04
CA MET A 60 3.28 -8.56 -4.82
C MET A 60 3.24 -7.76 -3.52
N ASP A 61 3.91 -8.22 -2.47
CA ASP A 61 4.02 -7.48 -1.21
C ASP A 61 4.92 -6.25 -1.33
N ASP A 62 6.02 -6.34 -2.08
CA ASP A 62 6.86 -5.18 -2.43
C ASP A 62 6.04 -4.14 -3.21
N LEU A 63 5.26 -4.59 -4.19
CA LEU A 63 4.39 -3.73 -4.98
C LEU A 63 3.34 -3.02 -4.10
N ARG A 64 2.71 -3.74 -3.17
CA ARG A 64 1.77 -3.14 -2.21
C ARG A 64 2.44 -2.10 -1.33
N THR A 65 3.66 -2.37 -0.88
CA THR A 65 4.44 -1.43 -0.06
C THR A 65 4.79 -0.17 -0.82
N GLY A 66 5.28 -0.28 -2.06
CA GLY A 66 5.56 0.87 -2.91
C GLY A 66 4.32 1.66 -3.31
N ALA A 67 3.21 0.97 -3.58
CA ALA A 67 1.93 1.61 -3.85
C ALA A 67 1.40 2.40 -2.63
N ARG A 68 1.62 1.88 -1.41
CA ARG A 68 1.33 2.59 -0.18
C ARG A 68 2.17 3.85 -0.02
N GLU A 69 3.46 3.81 -0.32
CA GLU A 69 4.32 4.99 -0.28
C GLU A 69 3.89 6.09 -1.27
N LEU A 70 3.41 5.70 -2.46
CA LEU A 70 2.82 6.65 -3.40
C LEU A 70 1.54 7.27 -2.83
N ALA A 71 0.67 6.46 -2.23
CA ALA A 71 -0.54 6.93 -1.59
C ALA A 71 -0.26 7.88 -0.43
N GLU A 72 0.75 7.60 0.40
CA GLU A 72 1.18 8.47 1.50
C GLU A 72 1.68 9.84 0.99
N LYS A 73 2.44 9.88 -0.10
CA LYS A 73 2.86 11.14 -0.73
C LYS A 73 1.69 11.95 -1.28
N SER A 74 0.74 11.27 -1.94
CA SER A 74 -0.48 11.91 -2.45
C SER A 74 -1.33 12.46 -1.30
N LEU A 75 -1.39 11.74 -0.20
CA LEU A 75 -2.10 12.15 1.02
C LEU A 75 -1.46 13.39 1.66
N GLU A 76 -0.15 13.39 1.82
CA GLU A 76 0.62 14.53 2.35
C GLU A 76 0.40 15.78 1.50
N LYS A 77 0.47 15.64 0.18
CA LYS A 77 0.25 16.74 -0.76
C LYS A 77 -1.17 17.29 -0.68
N ALA A 78 -2.19 16.42 -0.67
CA ALA A 78 -3.58 16.83 -0.54
C ALA A 78 -3.87 17.51 0.80
N TYR A 79 -3.28 16.98 1.88
CA TYR A 79 -3.42 17.56 3.22
C TYR A 79 -2.77 18.96 3.31
N THR A 80 -1.58 19.11 2.77
CA THR A 80 -0.87 20.39 2.72
C THR A 80 -1.66 21.42 1.91
N ASP A 81 -2.17 21.07 0.74
CA ASP A 81 -2.98 21.97 -0.10
C ASP A 81 -4.25 22.44 0.64
N VAL A 82 -4.92 21.52 1.35
CA VAL A 82 -6.11 21.90 2.13
C VAL A 82 -5.77 22.81 3.29
N LEU A 83 -4.66 22.58 3.99
CA LEU A 83 -4.24 23.44 5.09
C LEU A 83 -3.85 24.84 4.62
N GLU A 84 -3.05 24.95 3.57
CA GLU A 84 -2.62 26.23 3.00
C GLU A 84 -3.80 27.06 2.49
N ASN A 85 -4.82 26.41 1.94
CA ASN A 85 -5.98 27.08 1.35
C ASN A 85 -7.26 26.96 2.21
N TYR A 86 -7.13 26.57 3.49
CA TYR A 86 -8.27 26.26 4.35
C TYR A 86 -9.29 27.38 4.45
N LEU A 87 -8.81 28.63 4.65
CA LEU A 87 -9.70 29.80 4.75
C LEU A 87 -10.44 30.07 3.43
N THR A 88 -9.79 29.82 2.30
CA THR A 88 -10.40 30.01 0.98
C THR A 88 -11.52 29.00 0.75
N TYR A 89 -11.28 27.71 1.10
CA TYR A 89 -12.28 26.66 0.96
C TYR A 89 -13.47 26.85 1.91
N THR A 90 -13.20 27.19 3.17
CA THR A 90 -14.27 27.43 4.15
C THR A 90 -15.07 28.70 3.84
N ALA A 91 -14.45 29.77 3.32
CA ALA A 91 -15.13 30.97 2.89
C ALA A 91 -16.05 30.72 1.69
N SER A 92 -15.72 29.75 0.83
CA SER A 92 -16.59 29.32 -0.27
C SER A 92 -17.71 28.35 0.16
N GLY A 93 -17.77 27.97 1.43
CA GLY A 93 -18.73 27.01 1.97
C GLY A 93 -18.41 25.55 1.64
N ALA A 94 -17.20 25.28 1.12
CA ALA A 94 -16.76 23.91 0.82
C ALA A 94 -16.41 23.15 2.12
N ASN A 95 -16.76 21.87 2.15
CA ASN A 95 -16.33 20.98 3.23
C ASN A 95 -14.87 20.60 3.02
N ALA A 96 -14.02 20.89 3.99
CA ALA A 96 -12.58 20.61 3.88
C ALA A 96 -12.25 19.12 3.70
N GLN A 97 -13.04 18.21 4.29
CA GLN A 97 -12.89 16.77 4.07
C GLN A 97 -13.20 16.37 2.62
N ASP A 98 -14.25 16.94 2.03
CA ASP A 98 -14.62 16.65 0.63
C ASP A 98 -13.56 17.19 -0.35
N VAL A 99 -13.02 18.37 -0.07
CA VAL A 99 -11.91 18.96 -0.84
C VAL A 99 -10.67 18.07 -0.72
N PHE A 100 -10.33 17.64 0.49
CA PHE A 100 -9.20 16.74 0.74
C PHE A 100 -9.37 15.41 -0.01
N SER A 101 -10.52 14.76 0.12
CA SER A 101 -10.83 13.52 -0.60
C SER A 101 -10.63 13.68 -2.11
N ARG A 102 -11.17 14.76 -2.67
CA ARG A 102 -11.06 15.03 -4.10
C ARG A 102 -9.60 15.24 -4.52
N LYS A 103 -8.85 16.08 -3.80
CA LYS A 103 -7.44 16.37 -4.09
C LYS A 103 -6.57 15.12 -4.00
N TYR A 104 -6.79 14.30 -2.99
CA TYR A 104 -6.09 13.03 -2.82
C TYR A 104 -6.34 12.08 -4.00
N MET A 105 -7.61 11.92 -4.42
CA MET A 105 -7.96 11.07 -5.54
C MET A 105 -7.49 11.62 -6.89
N GLU A 106 -7.54 12.96 -7.08
CA GLU A 106 -7.00 13.62 -8.26
C GLU A 106 -5.49 13.43 -8.40
N ASP A 107 -4.75 13.52 -7.28
CA ASP A 107 -3.30 13.29 -7.30
C ASP A 107 -2.96 11.82 -7.59
N LEU A 108 -3.67 10.87 -6.99
CA LEU A 108 -3.54 9.44 -7.33
C LEU A 108 -3.87 9.19 -8.80
N GLU A 109 -4.99 9.73 -9.30
CA GLU A 109 -5.34 9.65 -10.72
C GLU A 109 -4.19 10.17 -11.59
N GLY A 110 -3.62 11.33 -11.25
CA GLY A 110 -2.51 11.93 -12.00
C GLY A 110 -1.26 11.04 -12.07
N GLN A 111 -1.00 10.22 -11.05
CA GLN A 111 0.14 9.30 -11.03
C GLN A 111 -0.08 8.04 -11.87
N PHE A 112 -1.31 7.53 -11.89
CA PHE A 112 -1.66 6.30 -12.58
C PHE A 112 -2.35 6.53 -13.94
N ALA A 113 -2.77 7.76 -14.26
CA ALA A 113 -3.46 8.05 -15.51
C ALA A 113 -2.56 7.82 -16.73
N LYS A 114 -3.20 7.36 -17.79
CA LYS A 114 -2.62 7.25 -19.13
C LYS A 114 -3.36 8.19 -20.08
N ALA A 115 -2.63 9.05 -20.77
CA ALA A 115 -3.21 10.13 -21.57
C ALA A 115 -4.21 9.67 -22.66
N SER A 116 -4.12 8.41 -23.08
CA SER A 116 -4.97 7.82 -24.12
C SER A 116 -6.16 7.02 -23.59
N ALA A 117 -6.34 6.94 -22.27
CA ALA A 117 -7.38 6.10 -21.67
C ALA A 117 -8.77 6.73 -21.78
N GLY A 118 -9.74 5.93 -22.18
CA GLY A 118 -11.15 6.35 -22.22
C GLY A 118 -11.76 6.37 -20.82
N LYS A 119 -12.46 7.45 -20.46
CA LYS A 119 -13.15 7.61 -19.17
C LYS A 119 -14.67 7.44 -19.38
N THR A 120 -15.28 6.54 -18.67
CA THR A 120 -16.73 6.32 -18.62
C THR A 120 -17.23 6.52 -17.19
N ASN A 121 -18.50 6.82 -17.03
CA ASN A 121 -19.14 6.93 -15.72
C ASN A 121 -20.31 5.98 -15.60
N THR A 122 -20.51 5.43 -14.42
CA THR A 122 -21.64 4.61 -14.02
C THR A 122 -22.12 5.08 -12.66
N THR A 123 -23.33 4.71 -12.29
CA THR A 123 -23.86 4.99 -10.94
C THR A 123 -23.86 3.68 -10.15
N ASP A 124 -23.30 3.69 -8.96
CA ASP A 124 -23.30 2.55 -8.05
C ASP A 124 -24.68 2.32 -7.41
N ALA A 125 -24.79 1.25 -6.62
CA ALA A 125 -26.03 0.91 -5.91
C ALA A 125 -26.44 1.96 -4.85
N SER A 126 -25.51 2.80 -4.42
CA SER A 126 -25.72 3.88 -3.44
C SER A 126 -26.05 5.22 -4.10
N GLY A 127 -26.06 5.28 -5.45
CA GLY A 127 -26.32 6.49 -6.20
C GLY A 127 -25.09 7.37 -6.47
N ASN A 128 -23.88 6.92 -6.09
CA ASN A 128 -22.64 7.65 -6.34
C ASN A 128 -22.19 7.47 -7.79
N VAL A 129 -21.55 8.49 -8.33
CA VAL A 129 -20.95 8.43 -9.68
C VAL A 129 -19.57 7.80 -9.56
N VAL A 130 -19.41 6.64 -10.19
CA VAL A 130 -18.13 5.92 -10.31
C VAL A 130 -17.58 6.15 -11.70
N TYR A 131 -16.37 6.66 -11.78
CA TYR A 131 -15.64 6.81 -13.03
C TYR A 131 -14.75 5.60 -13.26
N THR A 132 -14.92 4.96 -14.41
CA THR A 132 -14.08 3.85 -14.85
C THR A 132 -13.21 4.32 -16.00
N VAL A 133 -11.92 4.11 -15.91
CA VAL A 133 -10.94 4.42 -16.95
C VAL A 133 -10.33 3.14 -17.48
N SER A 134 -10.33 3.01 -18.81
CA SER A 134 -10.07 1.76 -19.53
C SER A 134 -8.60 1.31 -19.52
N ASP A 135 -7.68 2.13 -19.02
CA ASP A 135 -6.25 1.77 -18.95
C ASP A 135 -5.55 2.62 -17.89
N TYR A 136 -4.44 2.13 -17.37
CA TYR A 136 -3.59 2.87 -16.45
C TYR A 136 -2.11 2.71 -16.80
N ASN A 137 -1.26 3.58 -16.25
CA ASN A 137 0.18 3.55 -16.46
C ASN A 137 0.81 2.38 -15.68
N THR A 138 1.07 1.29 -16.38
CA THR A 138 1.74 0.11 -15.81
C THR A 138 3.18 0.37 -15.38
N ASP A 139 3.84 1.40 -15.92
CA ASP A 139 5.21 1.74 -15.53
C ASP A 139 5.25 2.38 -14.14
N THR A 140 4.22 3.14 -13.76
CA THR A 140 4.05 3.61 -12.38
C THR A 140 3.88 2.43 -11.42
N VAL A 141 3.09 1.43 -11.80
CA VAL A 141 2.90 0.21 -10.99
C VAL A 141 4.21 -0.57 -10.88
N LYS A 142 4.99 -0.71 -11.96
CA LYS A 142 6.32 -1.33 -11.92
C LYS A 142 7.28 -0.55 -11.02
N GLY A 143 7.23 0.77 -11.03
CA GLY A 143 8.03 1.64 -10.19
C GLY A 143 7.76 1.51 -8.68
N CYS A 144 6.62 0.88 -8.30
CA CYS A 144 6.34 0.54 -6.91
C CYS A 144 7.19 -0.62 -6.38
N ILE A 145 7.79 -1.42 -7.25
CA ILE A 145 8.65 -2.53 -6.84
C ILE A 145 10.06 -2.00 -6.59
N LYS A 146 10.54 -2.16 -5.37
CA LYS A 146 11.90 -1.80 -4.98
C LYS A 146 12.83 -2.98 -5.25
N GLU A 147 13.77 -2.82 -6.16
CA GLU A 147 15.04 -3.55 -6.45
C GLU A 147 15.15 -5.08 -6.17
N THR A 148 14.25 -5.69 -5.41
CA THR A 148 14.35 -7.09 -4.95
C THR A 148 13.59 -8.07 -5.83
N ALA A 149 13.09 -7.64 -6.98
CA ALA A 149 12.44 -8.57 -7.90
C ALA A 149 13.44 -9.65 -8.31
N GLU A 150 13.25 -10.88 -7.85
CA GLU A 150 13.99 -12.04 -8.35
C GLU A 150 13.96 -12.04 -9.88
N GLN A 151 15.10 -12.41 -10.51
CA GLN A 151 15.15 -12.56 -11.96
C GLN A 151 13.99 -13.44 -12.42
N GLY A 152 13.16 -12.93 -13.34
CA GLY A 152 11.97 -13.62 -13.83
C GLY A 152 10.64 -13.07 -13.33
N CYS A 153 10.64 -12.15 -12.37
CA CYS A 153 9.43 -11.44 -11.96
C CYS A 153 9.16 -10.21 -12.84
N TYR A 154 7.93 -10.03 -13.25
CA TYR A 154 7.49 -8.84 -13.96
C TYR A 154 6.04 -8.48 -13.65
N VAL A 155 5.78 -7.18 -13.67
CA VAL A 155 4.41 -6.65 -13.52
C VAL A 155 3.72 -6.65 -14.88
N ALA A 156 2.51 -7.12 -14.88
CA ALA A 156 1.59 -7.07 -16.01
C ALA A 156 0.24 -6.51 -15.54
N ALA A 157 -0.68 -6.38 -16.44
CA ALA A 157 -2.06 -6.06 -16.13
C ALA A 157 -2.97 -7.00 -16.92
N ALA A 158 -3.95 -7.56 -16.23
CA ALA A 158 -5.02 -8.32 -16.87
C ALA A 158 -6.22 -7.39 -16.98
N ASP A 159 -6.49 -6.84 -18.18
CA ASP A 159 -7.57 -5.88 -18.41
C ASP A 159 -7.42 -4.63 -17.50
N PRO A 160 -6.34 -3.81 -17.69
CA PRO A 160 -6.01 -2.72 -16.81
C PRO A 160 -7.11 -1.66 -16.83
N LYS A 161 -7.70 -1.43 -15.66
CA LYS A 161 -8.73 -0.43 -15.43
C LYS A 161 -8.49 0.23 -14.09
N TYR A 162 -8.91 1.47 -13.93
CA TYR A 162 -9.07 2.02 -12.59
C TYR A 162 -10.45 2.62 -12.41
N GLU A 163 -10.89 2.61 -11.18
CA GLU A 163 -12.18 3.15 -10.77
C GLU A 163 -11.97 4.25 -9.72
N LEU A 164 -12.73 5.34 -9.89
CA LEU A 164 -12.78 6.48 -8.98
C LEU A 164 -14.20 6.61 -8.45
N ASP A 165 -14.38 6.37 -7.17
CA ASP A 165 -15.63 6.61 -6.47
C ASP A 165 -15.43 7.77 -5.47
N TYR A 166 -15.84 8.96 -5.87
CA TYR A 166 -15.75 10.16 -5.03
C TYR A 166 -16.74 10.12 -3.84
N GLY A 167 -17.85 9.40 -3.96
CA GLY A 167 -18.81 9.24 -2.87
C GLY A 167 -18.30 8.31 -1.78
N ALA A 168 -17.71 7.18 -2.16
CA ALA A 168 -17.06 6.27 -1.23
C ALA A 168 -15.63 6.70 -0.84
N GLY A 169 -15.04 7.66 -1.55
CA GLY A 169 -13.66 8.10 -1.35
C GLY A 169 -12.64 7.01 -1.66
N THR A 170 -12.87 6.23 -2.73
CA THR A 170 -12.00 5.11 -3.10
C THR A 170 -11.47 5.25 -4.53
N PHE A 171 -10.17 4.96 -4.67
CA PHE A 171 -9.49 4.78 -5.94
C PHE A 171 -9.03 3.32 -6.05
N THR A 172 -9.43 2.62 -7.10
CA THR A 172 -9.16 1.18 -7.25
C THR A 172 -8.47 0.89 -8.57
N LEU A 173 -7.26 0.37 -8.51
CA LEU A 173 -6.57 -0.20 -9.67
C LEU A 173 -6.99 -1.65 -9.84
N LYS A 174 -7.63 -1.98 -10.95
CA LYS A 174 -8.12 -3.32 -11.27
C LYS A 174 -7.08 -4.12 -12.06
N GLY A 175 -7.05 -5.42 -11.79
CA GLY A 175 -6.31 -6.37 -12.61
C GLY A 175 -4.80 -6.23 -12.53
N VAL A 176 -4.25 -5.71 -11.45
CA VAL A 176 -2.80 -5.68 -11.21
C VAL A 176 -2.27 -7.09 -11.10
N GLN A 177 -1.27 -7.43 -11.90
CA GLN A 177 -0.78 -8.78 -12.01
C GLN A 177 0.74 -8.83 -11.84
N VAL A 178 1.21 -9.72 -10.97
CA VAL A 178 2.61 -10.11 -10.88
C VAL A 178 2.76 -11.50 -11.48
N LYS A 179 3.71 -11.64 -12.36
CA LYS A 179 4.08 -12.91 -13.00
C LYS A 179 5.51 -13.26 -12.64
N TYR A 180 5.74 -14.50 -12.34
CA TYR A 180 7.05 -15.09 -12.18
C TYR A 180 7.24 -16.23 -13.16
N LYS A 181 8.37 -16.23 -13.87
CA LYS A 181 8.76 -17.29 -14.83
C LYS A 181 10.09 -17.86 -14.40
N ASP A 182 10.14 -19.16 -14.14
CA ASP A 182 11.37 -19.85 -13.77
C ASP A 182 12.23 -20.24 -14.98
N ALA A 183 13.41 -20.82 -14.70
CA ALA A 183 14.32 -21.29 -15.73
C ALA A 183 13.77 -22.46 -16.57
N GLN A 184 12.74 -23.14 -16.11
CA GLN A 184 12.05 -24.22 -16.79
C GLN A 184 10.80 -23.75 -17.55
N ASP A 185 10.60 -22.44 -17.68
CA ASP A 185 9.47 -21.82 -18.39
C ASP A 185 8.10 -22.00 -17.68
N TYR A 186 8.07 -22.47 -16.43
CA TYR A 186 6.84 -22.48 -15.66
C TYR A 186 6.48 -21.08 -15.20
N GLU A 187 5.30 -20.60 -15.59
CA GLU A 187 4.80 -19.28 -15.22
C GLU A 187 3.77 -19.41 -14.08
N THR A 188 3.98 -18.64 -13.03
CA THR A 188 3.01 -18.40 -11.95
C THR A 188 2.56 -16.95 -12.02
N LYS A 189 1.26 -16.73 -11.82
CA LYS A 189 0.68 -15.38 -11.82
C LYS A 189 -0.19 -15.17 -10.58
N ILE A 190 -0.06 -13.99 -9.99
CA ILE A 190 -0.94 -13.49 -8.93
C ILE A 190 -1.63 -12.24 -9.46
N THR A 191 -2.95 -12.18 -9.35
CA THR A 191 -3.74 -11.04 -9.79
C THR A 191 -4.48 -10.48 -8.59
N THR A 192 -4.47 -9.16 -8.41
CA THR A 192 -5.16 -8.48 -7.33
C THR A 192 -5.66 -7.11 -7.78
N ASP A 193 -6.59 -6.56 -7.03
CA ASP A 193 -6.98 -5.15 -7.12
C ASP A 193 -6.29 -4.39 -5.99
N LEU A 194 -5.79 -3.18 -6.27
CA LEU A 194 -5.22 -2.28 -5.28
C LEU A 194 -6.25 -1.20 -4.97
N ILE A 195 -6.70 -1.15 -3.73
CA ILE A 195 -7.72 -0.21 -3.28
C ILE A 195 -7.06 0.83 -2.37
N PHE A 196 -7.17 2.10 -2.75
CA PHE A 196 -6.75 3.24 -1.96
C PHE A 196 -7.98 3.95 -1.43
N SER A 197 -8.12 4.01 -0.12
CA SER A 197 -9.24 4.69 0.52
C SER A 197 -8.80 6.02 1.11
N THR A 198 -9.63 7.04 0.96
CA THR A 198 -9.37 8.34 1.57
C THR A 198 -9.60 8.23 3.08
N PRO A 199 -8.61 8.59 3.91
CA PRO A 199 -8.80 8.62 5.34
C PRO A 199 -9.73 9.76 5.75
N GLN A 200 -10.48 9.55 6.83
CA GLN A 200 -11.26 10.60 7.46
C GLN A 200 -10.33 11.51 8.27
N MET A 201 -10.22 12.76 7.83
CA MET A 201 -9.47 13.79 8.53
C MET A 201 -10.45 14.71 9.26
N ASN A 202 -10.10 15.12 10.46
CA ASN A 202 -10.92 16.06 11.19
C ASN A 202 -10.50 17.50 10.89
N PHE A 203 -11.03 18.06 9.81
CA PHE A 203 -10.88 19.47 9.46
C PHE A 203 -11.94 20.34 10.13
N SER A 204 -13.00 19.77 10.68
CA SER A 204 -14.06 20.51 11.37
C SER A 204 -13.56 21.00 12.73
N GLY A 205 -13.11 22.22 12.76
CA GLY A 205 -12.75 22.94 13.98
C GLY A 205 -13.88 23.17 14.97
N GLN A 206 -14.83 22.27 15.08
CA GLN A 206 -15.81 22.26 16.18
C GLN A 206 -15.25 21.64 17.46
N GLY A 207 -13.95 21.60 17.60
CA GLY A 207 -13.39 21.11 18.83
C GLY A 207 -12.03 21.66 19.17
N GLN A 208 -11.23 21.90 18.21
CA GLN A 208 -9.93 22.52 18.43
C GLN A 208 -9.42 23.03 17.06
N ILE A 209 -9.76 24.27 16.69
CA ILE A 209 -8.68 25.10 16.16
C ILE A 209 -7.56 24.81 17.13
N GLN A 210 -6.52 24.11 16.69
CA GLN A 210 -5.43 23.75 17.60
C GLN A 210 -5.13 25.03 18.35
N GLU A 211 -5.09 24.98 19.66
CA GLU A 211 -5.10 26.21 20.49
C GLU A 211 -4.10 27.24 19.99
N PHE A 212 -3.00 26.80 19.34
CA PHE A 212 -2.01 27.67 18.73
C PHE A 212 -2.55 28.52 17.56
N MET A 213 -3.54 28.08 16.78
CA MET A 213 -4.13 28.87 15.69
C MET A 213 -5.00 30.04 16.19
N LYS A 214 -5.31 30.07 17.47
CA LYS A 214 -5.97 31.22 18.12
C LYS A 214 -5.03 32.40 18.36
N TYR A 215 -3.73 32.14 18.24
CA TYR A 215 -2.71 33.14 18.52
C TYR A 215 -2.11 33.67 17.22
N ALA A 216 -2.01 34.98 17.14
CA ALA A 216 -1.35 35.64 16.02
C ALA A 216 0.19 35.67 16.19
N LEU A 217 0.67 35.50 17.41
CA LEU A 217 2.08 35.40 17.75
C LEU A 217 2.28 34.28 18.77
N ILE A 218 3.17 33.34 18.46
CA ILE A 218 3.51 32.21 19.34
C ILE A 218 5.01 32.13 19.45
N ALA A 219 5.53 32.09 20.67
CA ALA A 219 6.91 31.76 20.95
C ALA A 219 6.98 30.55 21.90
N ASP A 220 7.84 29.60 21.61
CA ASP A 220 8.03 28.40 22.46
C ASP A 220 8.70 28.78 23.80
N ARG A 221 9.61 29.77 23.80
CA ARG A 221 10.36 30.19 24.99
C ARG A 221 10.00 31.59 25.43
N GLN A 222 10.54 32.61 24.79
CA GLN A 222 10.42 34.03 25.20
C GLN A 222 9.99 34.91 24.04
N ILE A 223 9.18 35.91 24.36
CA ILE A 223 8.93 37.07 23.49
C ILE A 223 9.68 38.26 24.07
N HIS A 224 10.64 38.78 23.31
CA HIS A 224 11.36 39.98 23.68
C HIS A 224 10.83 41.20 22.90
N VAL A 225 10.29 42.16 23.62
CA VAL A 225 9.70 43.39 23.06
C VAL A 225 10.66 44.52 23.31
N ASN A 226 11.40 44.93 22.28
CA ASN A 226 12.40 46.00 22.33
C ASN A 226 11.97 47.27 21.58
N ALA A 227 10.72 47.36 21.18
CA ALA A 227 10.18 48.50 20.44
C ALA A 227 8.97 49.09 21.16
N SER A 228 8.78 50.41 21.01
CA SER A 228 7.60 51.09 21.52
C SER A 228 6.35 50.81 20.67
N ASN A 229 5.21 50.58 21.31
CA ASN A 229 3.90 50.39 20.68
C ASN A 229 3.79 49.22 19.71
N VAL A 230 4.24 48.04 20.13
CA VAL A 230 3.99 46.79 19.36
C VAL A 230 2.51 46.40 19.52
N GLN A 231 1.78 46.41 18.41
CA GLN A 231 0.39 45.99 18.37
C GLN A 231 0.29 44.71 17.56
N VAL A 232 -0.27 43.67 18.17
CA VAL A 232 -0.55 42.39 17.53
C VAL A 232 -2.07 42.26 17.33
N ASP A 233 -2.51 42.16 16.07
CA ASP A 233 -3.92 41.99 15.80
C ASP A 233 -4.30 40.49 15.99
N GLY A 234 -4.52 40.14 17.24
CA GLY A 234 -4.83 38.78 17.66
C GLY A 234 -4.32 38.47 19.07
N SER A 235 -4.34 37.17 19.41
CA SER A 235 -3.83 36.70 20.69
C SER A 235 -2.32 36.40 20.62
N VAL A 236 -1.65 36.51 21.74
CA VAL A 236 -0.20 36.29 21.89
C VAL A 236 0.02 35.17 22.91
N TYR A 237 0.90 34.22 22.59
CA TYR A 237 1.34 33.16 23.49
C TYR A 237 2.87 33.17 23.62
N ALA A 238 3.37 33.22 24.86
CA ALA A 238 4.77 33.05 25.18
C ALA A 238 4.99 31.79 26.05
N GLY A 239 6.05 31.08 25.79
CA GLY A 239 6.39 29.82 26.47
C GLY A 239 7.02 30.02 27.85
N ALA A 240 7.93 29.12 28.22
CA ALA A 240 8.42 28.94 29.56
C ALA A 240 9.22 30.17 30.11
N ASP A 241 9.88 30.91 29.23
CA ASP A 241 10.71 32.08 29.62
C ASP A 241 9.92 33.42 29.57
N GLY A 242 8.62 33.34 29.23
CA GLY A 242 7.69 34.46 29.36
C GLY A 242 7.85 35.60 28.36
N ILE A 243 7.55 36.81 28.82
CA ILE A 243 7.64 38.04 28.01
C ILE A 243 8.60 39.01 28.70
N LEU A 244 9.62 39.47 27.98
CA LEU A 244 10.53 40.49 28.41
C LEU A 244 10.26 41.77 27.62
N ALA A 245 9.83 42.85 28.29
CA ALA A 245 9.68 44.16 27.69
C ALA A 245 10.85 45.04 28.13
N ASP A 246 11.65 45.49 27.16
CA ASP A 246 12.81 46.33 27.42
C ASP A 246 12.39 47.79 27.70
N SER A 247 12.87 48.34 28.79
CA SER A 247 12.53 49.69 29.25
C SER A 247 13.12 50.83 28.42
N SER A 248 14.11 50.52 27.56
CA SER A 248 14.77 51.56 26.75
C SER A 248 13.85 52.21 25.71
N GLY A 249 12.63 51.73 25.53
CA GLY A 249 11.72 52.17 24.50
C GLY A 249 10.24 52.30 24.87
N SER A 250 9.83 52.38 26.14
CA SER A 250 8.40 52.39 26.50
C SER A 250 7.62 51.21 25.88
N GLY A 251 8.21 50.01 25.90
CA GLY A 251 7.69 48.84 25.23
C GLY A 251 6.25 48.51 25.64
N THR A 252 5.33 48.65 24.72
CA THR A 252 3.94 48.30 24.94
C THR A 252 3.57 47.20 23.97
N LEU A 253 3.17 46.04 24.49
CA LEU A 253 2.61 44.96 23.70
C LEU A 253 1.09 44.95 23.89
N LYS A 254 0.34 45.17 22.81
CA LYS A 254 -1.12 45.07 22.80
C LYS A 254 -1.55 43.88 21.96
N GLY A 255 -2.37 43.04 22.53
CA GLY A 255 -3.01 41.91 21.84
C GLY A 255 -4.42 41.71 22.34
N LYS A 256 -5.21 40.94 21.63
CA LYS A 256 -6.58 40.58 22.02
C LYS A 256 -6.60 39.79 23.33
N SER A 257 -5.67 38.87 23.51
CA SER A 257 -5.33 38.21 24.77
C SER A 257 -3.83 37.90 24.78
N ILE A 258 -3.23 37.94 25.95
CA ILE A 258 -1.82 37.61 26.17
C ILE A 258 -1.79 36.45 27.15
N LEU A 259 -1.24 35.35 26.77
CA LEU A 259 -1.05 34.16 27.58
C LEU A 259 0.43 33.83 27.67
N THR A 260 0.92 33.56 28.87
CA THR A 260 2.32 33.14 29.07
C THR A 260 2.41 32.05 30.10
N ARG A 261 3.39 31.16 29.93
CA ARG A 261 3.76 30.13 30.93
C ARG A 261 4.83 30.63 31.90
N GLY A 262 5.61 31.61 31.49
CA GLY A 262 6.63 32.28 32.31
C GLY A 262 6.19 33.67 32.76
N ASP A 263 7.09 34.39 33.40
CA ASP A 263 6.81 35.71 33.95
C ASP A 263 6.74 36.78 32.83
N ILE A 264 6.01 37.86 33.12
CA ILE A 264 6.06 39.07 32.33
C ILE A 264 6.99 40.03 33.07
N VAL A 265 8.18 40.21 32.52
CA VAL A 265 9.20 41.08 33.13
C VAL A 265 9.27 42.36 32.33
N THR A 266 9.07 43.50 33.05
CA THR A 266 9.36 44.79 32.50
C THR A 266 10.68 45.25 33.16
N ASP A 267 11.73 45.42 32.36
CA ASP A 267 12.97 45.98 32.87
C ASP A 267 12.74 47.46 33.12
N SER A 268 12.41 47.80 34.36
CA SER A 268 12.35 49.17 34.81
C SER A 268 13.81 49.60 35.10
N GLY A 269 14.47 50.18 34.11
CA GLY A 269 15.77 50.78 34.31
C GLY A 269 15.75 51.66 35.57
N SER A 270 16.60 51.35 36.52
CA SER A 270 16.89 52.12 37.72
C SER A 270 17.63 53.39 37.37
#